data_dac50fbf037941f70cef6d03837f4e85
#
_entry.id   dac50fbf037941f70cef6d03837f4e85
#
_cell.length_a   1.000
_cell.length_b   1.000
_cell.length_c   1.000
_cell.angle_alpha   90.00
_cell.angle_beta   90.00
_cell.angle_gamma   90.00
#
_symmetry.space_group_name_H-M   'P 1'
#
loop_
_entity.id
_entity.type
_entity.pdbx_description
1 polymer ?
#
loop_
_entity_poly.entity_id
_entity_poly.type
_entity_poly.pdbx_seq_one_letter_code
_entity_poly.pdbx_strand_id
1 'polypeptide(L)'
;MKSKKETSKLIAFFARANYNYDGKYMASASIRREGSTKFGANNKWAWFPSVSAGWMISREDFMESQEVFDVLKFRAGFGITGSLPTDPYMSLATYGTGAGAWNAYTGSWLTATYGPNINPNPDLKWEKNESLNVGFDFGLLGGRLNGTIDWYSRTTRDLISSYNAQQPSLIYNTITTNVGTMRNRGIELALNAEVVKTKDFSYTANFTFSYENNKLTSLSNDVYKSSYEDQYDLPSPGNPGKAYRLQEGQPIASFFGYVCDGINPDGTWNLRDIDGKEGLSDADRTFIGNGLPKFKAGLQNTFTYKNFDFSFFLRGMFDYDVLNEGAIYFGTTVNIDQSGTNVYKDALKNKVTEQPLFSSYYLEKGNFLKIDNVTLGYTFNFKNNKYVRNLR
;
A
#
# COMPACT_ATOMS: atom_id res chain seq x y z
N MET A 1 25.60 -9.17 22.49
CA MET A 1 24.75 -7.95 22.48
C MET A 1 25.28 -7.05 21.38
N LYS A 2 24.49 -6.69 20.37
CA LYS A 2 24.88 -5.73 19.32
C LYS A 2 24.28 -4.38 19.68
N SER A 3 25.09 -3.31 19.78
CA SER A 3 24.60 -1.94 19.95
C SER A 3 24.78 -1.18 18.63
N LYS A 4 23.75 -0.42 18.20
CA LYS A 4 23.78 0.42 17.00
C LYS A 4 23.44 1.84 17.42
N LYS A 5 24.22 2.83 17.00
CA LYS A 5 23.90 4.25 17.19
C LYS A 5 23.71 4.89 15.80
N GLU A 6 22.55 5.45 15.59
CA GLU A 6 22.21 6.18 14.37
C GLU A 6 21.86 7.62 14.70
N THR A 7 22.24 8.53 13.81
CA THR A 7 21.94 9.96 13.95
C THR A 7 21.45 10.50 12.62
N SER A 8 20.30 11.14 12.64
CA SER A 8 19.78 11.92 11.51
C SER A 8 19.32 13.29 11.99
N LYS A 9 19.43 14.28 11.12
CA LYS A 9 18.94 15.66 11.37
C LYS A 9 18.00 16.07 10.26
N LEU A 10 16.90 16.70 10.65
CA LEU A 10 15.91 17.29 9.76
C LEU A 10 15.69 18.73 10.14
N ILE A 11 15.72 19.64 9.16
CA ILE A 11 15.45 21.05 9.33
C ILE A 11 14.41 21.46 8.30
N ALA A 12 13.38 22.18 8.71
CA ALA A 12 12.33 22.64 7.83
C ALA A 12 11.95 24.09 8.11
N PHE A 13 11.72 24.84 7.04
CA PHE A 13 11.12 26.18 7.04
C PHE A 13 9.83 26.13 6.25
N PHE A 14 8.78 26.78 6.74
CA PHE A 14 7.52 26.82 6.03
C PHE A 14 6.85 28.18 6.14
N ALA A 15 6.07 28.51 5.13
CA ALA A 15 5.15 29.65 5.12
C ALA A 15 3.79 29.18 4.59
N ARG A 16 2.72 29.75 5.12
CA ARG A 16 1.34 29.45 4.71
C ARG A 16 0.51 30.72 4.70
N ALA A 17 -0.29 30.87 3.65
CA ALA A 17 -1.30 31.90 3.53
C ALA A 17 -2.67 31.26 3.33
N ASN A 18 -3.69 31.78 4.03
CA ASN A 18 -5.07 31.37 3.87
C ASN A 18 -5.91 32.59 3.54
N TYR A 19 -6.81 32.45 2.60
CA TYR A 19 -7.75 33.48 2.18
C TYR A 19 -9.16 32.89 2.26
N ASN A 20 -10.07 33.71 2.80
CA ASN A 20 -11.50 33.38 2.87
C ASN A 20 -12.26 34.69 2.55
N TYR A 21 -13.04 34.62 1.48
CA TYR A 21 -13.92 35.71 1.09
C TYR A 21 -15.36 35.30 1.28
N ASP A 22 -16.02 35.94 2.23
CA ASP A 22 -17.46 35.78 2.57
C ASP A 22 -17.90 34.30 2.85
N GLY A 23 -16.96 33.42 3.21
CA GLY A 23 -17.23 32.00 3.31
C GLY A 23 -17.69 31.33 2.00
N LYS A 24 -17.64 32.05 0.88
CA LYS A 24 -17.95 31.58 -0.48
C LYS A 24 -16.70 31.03 -1.15
N TYR A 25 -15.60 31.81 -1.13
CA TYR A 25 -14.33 31.45 -1.79
C TYR A 25 -13.22 31.29 -0.77
N MET A 26 -12.62 30.12 -0.76
CA MET A 26 -11.53 29.79 0.14
C MET A 26 -10.30 29.39 -0.67
N ALA A 27 -9.14 29.87 -0.28
CA ALA A 27 -7.87 29.48 -0.87
C ALA A 27 -6.81 29.31 0.22
N SER A 28 -5.92 28.35 0.03
CA SER A 28 -4.75 28.17 0.87
C SER A 28 -3.54 27.88 -0.01
N ALA A 29 -2.43 28.56 0.27
CA ALA A 29 -1.16 28.28 -0.36
C ALA A 29 -0.11 28.07 0.72
N SER A 30 0.73 27.07 0.57
CA SER A 30 1.87 26.86 1.46
C SER A 30 3.11 26.43 0.69
N ILE A 31 4.25 26.77 1.25
CA ILE A 31 5.55 26.35 0.75
C ILE A 31 6.41 25.89 1.92
N ARG A 32 7.03 24.74 1.75
CA ARG A 32 7.96 24.18 2.73
C ARG A 32 9.30 23.88 2.07
N ARG A 33 10.39 24.33 2.69
CA ARG A 33 11.75 23.95 2.33
C ARG A 33 12.29 23.06 3.43
N GLU A 34 12.73 21.85 3.07
CA GLU A 34 13.16 20.85 4.04
C GLU A 34 14.48 20.26 3.64
N GLY A 35 15.37 20.04 4.63
CA GLY A 35 16.67 19.43 4.44
C GLY A 35 16.93 18.32 5.43
N SER A 36 17.51 17.20 4.96
CA SER A 36 17.83 16.05 5.78
C SER A 36 19.24 15.54 5.52
N THR A 37 19.89 15.07 6.59
CA THR A 37 21.21 14.42 6.52
C THR A 37 21.15 13.01 5.93
N LYS A 38 19.98 12.44 5.72
CA LYS A 38 19.79 11.12 5.11
C LYS A 38 20.09 11.09 3.61
N PHE A 39 20.08 12.25 2.96
CA PHE A 39 20.31 12.39 1.51
C PHE A 39 21.76 12.63 1.13
N GLY A 40 22.04 12.45 -0.16
CA GLY A 40 23.32 12.75 -0.75
C GLY A 40 23.75 14.21 -0.59
N ALA A 41 25.04 14.47 -0.70
CA ALA A 41 25.62 15.80 -0.49
C ALA A 41 24.98 16.84 -1.41
N ASN A 42 24.60 16.44 -2.63
CA ASN A 42 24.09 17.34 -3.66
C ASN A 42 22.60 17.66 -3.50
N ASN A 43 21.80 16.81 -2.79
CA ASN A 43 20.34 16.89 -2.79
C ASN A 43 19.71 16.83 -1.38
N LYS A 44 20.36 17.40 -0.38
CA LYS A 44 19.85 17.41 1.00
C LYS A 44 18.57 18.21 1.14
N TRP A 45 18.37 19.27 0.36
CA TRP A 45 17.25 20.18 0.45
C TRP A 45 16.27 20.00 -0.70
N ALA A 46 14.96 20.10 -0.37
CA ALA A 46 13.90 20.11 -1.37
C ALA A 46 12.80 21.12 -1.01
N TRP A 47 12.00 21.48 -2.02
CA TRP A 47 10.85 22.36 -1.90
C TRP A 47 9.57 21.55 -2.07
N PHE A 48 8.59 21.86 -1.20
CA PHE A 48 7.29 21.19 -1.16
C PHE A 48 6.18 22.26 -1.16
N PRO A 49 5.75 22.73 -2.33
CA PRO A 49 4.63 23.65 -2.45
C PRO A 49 3.30 22.89 -2.34
N SER A 50 2.25 23.58 -1.86
CA SER A 50 0.88 23.14 -1.98
C SER A 50 -0.08 24.30 -2.15
N VAL A 51 -1.17 24.06 -2.88
CA VAL A 51 -2.25 25.00 -3.10
C VAL A 51 -3.58 24.27 -3.03
N SER A 52 -4.59 24.91 -2.45
CA SER A 52 -5.96 24.40 -2.46
C SER A 52 -6.95 25.53 -2.59
N ALA A 53 -8.10 25.22 -3.21
CA ALA A 53 -9.23 26.11 -3.35
C ALA A 53 -10.51 25.39 -2.96
N GLY A 54 -11.45 26.16 -2.40
CA GLY A 54 -12.80 25.74 -2.09
C GLY A 54 -13.80 26.78 -2.53
N TRP A 55 -14.89 26.34 -3.12
CA TRP A 55 -16.00 27.18 -3.53
C TRP A 55 -17.29 26.65 -2.95
N MET A 56 -17.91 27.47 -2.08
CA MET A 56 -19.21 27.16 -1.49
C MET A 56 -20.32 27.55 -2.48
N ILE A 57 -20.62 26.68 -3.40
CA ILE A 57 -21.59 26.91 -4.49
C ILE A 57 -22.97 27.21 -3.91
N SER A 58 -23.38 26.51 -2.84
CA SER A 58 -24.68 26.72 -2.21
C SER A 58 -24.90 28.10 -1.60
N ARG A 59 -23.87 28.94 -1.51
CA ARG A 59 -23.96 30.33 -1.04
C ARG A 59 -24.03 31.36 -2.17
N GLU A 60 -24.07 30.93 -3.43
CA GLU A 60 -24.19 31.79 -4.56
C GLU A 60 -25.64 32.22 -4.82
N ASP A 61 -25.83 33.43 -5.30
CA ASP A 61 -27.18 33.99 -5.52
C ASP A 61 -28.01 33.15 -6.50
N PHE A 62 -27.36 32.54 -7.50
CA PHE A 62 -28.04 31.62 -8.43
C PHE A 62 -28.53 30.33 -7.79
N MET A 63 -28.07 30.01 -6.57
CA MET A 63 -28.50 28.83 -5.80
C MET A 63 -29.60 29.14 -4.77
N GLU A 64 -29.97 30.40 -4.57
CA GLU A 64 -30.99 30.80 -3.56
C GLU A 64 -32.36 30.20 -3.81
N SER A 65 -32.73 30.00 -5.07
CA SER A 65 -34.07 29.49 -5.45
C SER A 65 -34.16 27.96 -5.47
N GLN A 66 -33.08 27.21 -5.26
CA GLN A 66 -33.10 25.75 -5.24
C GLN A 66 -33.23 25.23 -3.81
N GLU A 67 -33.95 24.13 -3.64
CA GLU A 67 -34.25 23.48 -2.34
C GLU A 67 -33.60 22.09 -2.21
N VAL A 68 -32.76 21.69 -3.18
CA VAL A 68 -32.20 20.34 -3.23
C VAL A 68 -30.93 20.24 -2.36
N PHE A 69 -30.05 21.23 -2.45
CA PHE A 69 -28.78 21.23 -1.74
C PHE A 69 -28.78 22.20 -0.56
N ASP A 70 -28.70 21.70 0.65
CA ASP A 70 -28.41 22.50 1.85
C ASP A 70 -26.96 22.98 1.85
N VAL A 71 -26.07 22.12 1.36
CA VAL A 71 -24.63 22.40 1.19
C VAL A 71 -24.21 21.82 -0.16
N LEU A 72 -23.50 22.64 -0.92
CA LEU A 72 -22.75 22.18 -2.10
C LEU A 72 -21.45 22.95 -2.16
N LYS A 73 -20.33 22.22 -1.94
CA LYS A 73 -18.99 22.82 -1.95
C LYS A 73 -18.11 22.05 -2.89
N PHE A 74 -17.46 22.76 -3.82
CA PHE A 74 -16.39 22.24 -4.65
C PHE A 74 -15.04 22.43 -3.95
N ARG A 75 -14.17 21.45 -4.05
CA ARG A 75 -12.80 21.47 -3.53
C ARG A 75 -11.82 20.99 -4.60
N ALA A 76 -10.69 21.69 -4.70
CA ALA A 76 -9.57 21.25 -5.50
C ALA A 76 -8.26 21.54 -4.74
N GLY A 77 -7.31 20.64 -4.82
CA GLY A 77 -6.02 20.81 -4.15
C GLY A 77 -4.91 20.07 -4.90
N PHE A 78 -3.77 20.73 -4.96
CA PHE A 78 -2.51 20.14 -5.45
C PHE A 78 -1.41 20.36 -4.43
N GLY A 79 -0.59 19.35 -4.19
CA GLY A 79 0.54 19.48 -3.29
C GLY A 79 1.63 18.46 -3.58
N ILE A 80 2.85 18.84 -3.21
CA ILE A 80 4.03 18.00 -3.28
C ILE A 80 4.51 17.75 -1.84
N THR A 81 4.75 16.49 -1.51
CA THR A 81 5.38 16.08 -0.25
C THR A 81 6.60 15.21 -0.54
N GLY A 82 7.53 15.17 0.41
CA GLY A 82 8.75 14.35 0.29
C GLY A 82 8.75 13.17 1.25
N SER A 83 9.28 12.04 0.80
CA SER A 83 9.57 10.89 1.65
C SER A 83 11.07 10.76 1.89
N LEU A 84 11.42 10.33 3.11
CA LEU A 84 12.79 10.09 3.55
C LEU A 84 13.16 8.63 3.33
N PRO A 85 14.44 8.30 3.05
CA PRO A 85 14.95 6.93 3.14
C PRO A 85 14.73 6.36 4.54
N THR A 86 14.46 5.08 4.63
CA THR A 86 14.23 4.37 5.90
C THR A 86 15.44 4.50 6.81
N ASP A 87 16.61 4.14 6.31
CA ASP A 87 17.85 4.12 7.09
C ASP A 87 18.68 5.39 6.87
N PRO A 88 19.42 5.86 7.89
CA PRO A 88 20.45 6.86 7.71
C PRO A 88 21.66 6.30 6.98
N TYR A 89 22.48 7.19 6.43
CA TYR A 89 23.77 6.88 5.79
C TYR A 89 23.70 6.12 4.46
N MET A 90 22.52 5.86 3.89
CA MET A 90 22.35 5.15 2.62
C MET A 90 23.04 5.83 1.42
N SER A 91 23.35 7.12 1.54
CA SER A 91 24.09 7.88 0.52
C SER A 91 25.60 7.86 0.70
N LEU A 92 26.10 7.30 1.81
CA LEU A 92 27.53 7.36 2.17
C LEU A 92 28.21 6.01 1.93
N ALA A 93 29.52 6.06 1.66
CA ALA A 93 30.34 4.86 1.74
C ALA A 93 30.38 4.36 3.19
N THR A 94 29.92 3.17 3.43
CA THR A 94 30.02 2.51 4.74
C THR A 94 30.84 1.23 4.59
N TYR A 95 31.51 0.85 5.67
CA TYR A 95 32.33 -0.35 5.71
C TYR A 95 31.77 -1.31 6.75
N GLY A 96 31.66 -2.55 6.37
CA GLY A 96 31.26 -3.64 7.23
C GLY A 96 32.39 -4.61 7.50
N THR A 97 32.27 -5.35 8.60
CA THR A 97 33.13 -6.50 8.87
C THR A 97 32.47 -7.73 8.22
N GLY A 98 33.21 -8.37 7.31
CA GLY A 98 32.79 -9.66 6.74
C GLY A 98 33.14 -10.83 7.68
N ALA A 99 32.51 -11.98 7.46
CA ALA A 99 32.99 -13.24 7.99
C ALA A 99 34.41 -13.47 7.48
N GLY A 100 35.29 -14.02 8.32
CA GLY A 100 36.66 -14.24 7.98
C GLY A 100 36.83 -14.91 6.62
N ALA A 101 37.75 -14.37 5.80
CA ALA A 101 38.08 -14.95 4.53
C ALA A 101 39.36 -15.80 4.68
N TRP A 102 39.43 -16.91 3.93
CA TRP A 102 40.63 -17.71 3.84
C TRP A 102 41.70 -16.94 3.07
N ASN A 103 42.80 -16.69 3.72
CA ASN A 103 43.95 -16.10 3.06
C ASN A 103 44.85 -17.22 2.50
N ALA A 104 44.81 -17.42 1.19
CA ALA A 104 45.58 -18.45 0.53
C ALA A 104 47.12 -18.23 0.62
N TYR A 105 47.54 -16.98 0.82
CA TYR A 105 48.95 -16.65 0.91
C TYR A 105 49.58 -16.99 2.28
N THR A 106 48.81 -16.77 3.35
CA THR A 106 49.27 -17.08 4.73
C THR A 106 48.78 -18.45 5.22
N GLY A 107 47.92 -19.12 4.49
CA GLY A 107 47.31 -20.40 4.90
C GLY A 107 46.46 -20.31 6.17
N SER A 108 45.87 -19.16 6.47
CA SER A 108 45.11 -18.93 7.69
C SER A 108 43.79 -18.19 7.43
N TRP A 109 42.82 -18.36 8.32
CA TRP A 109 41.61 -17.57 8.31
C TRP A 109 41.87 -16.15 8.84
N LEU A 110 41.51 -15.13 8.05
CA LEU A 110 41.45 -13.76 8.52
C LEU A 110 40.27 -13.63 9.45
N THR A 111 40.51 -13.22 10.70
CA THR A 111 39.49 -13.11 11.73
C THR A 111 38.51 -11.95 11.50
N ALA A 112 38.88 -10.96 10.72
CA ALA A 112 38.02 -9.89 10.27
C ALA A 112 38.50 -9.31 8.94
N THR A 113 37.61 -9.18 7.99
CA THR A 113 37.79 -8.41 6.78
C THR A 113 36.94 -7.16 6.83
N TYR A 114 37.50 -6.03 6.39
CA TYR A 114 36.80 -4.78 6.23
C TYR A 114 36.60 -4.52 4.75
N GLY A 115 35.38 -4.28 4.34
CA GLY A 115 35.08 -3.96 2.95
C GLY A 115 33.88 -3.01 2.85
N PRO A 116 33.72 -2.33 1.72
CA PRO A 116 32.54 -1.53 1.49
C PRO A 116 31.32 -2.44 1.46
N ASN A 117 30.25 -2.04 2.16
CA ASN A 117 28.95 -2.73 2.18
C ASN A 117 27.85 -1.92 1.52
N ILE A 118 28.13 -0.70 1.08
CA ILE A 118 27.21 0.19 0.35
C ILE A 118 28.06 1.05 -0.61
N ASN A 119 27.61 1.17 -1.85
CA ASN A 119 28.13 2.16 -2.77
C ASN A 119 27.62 3.54 -2.41
N PRO A 120 28.46 4.59 -2.33
CA PRO A 120 28.02 5.94 -2.06
C PRO A 120 27.20 6.49 -3.23
N ASN A 121 26.16 7.27 -2.90
CA ASN A 121 25.39 8.01 -3.88
C ASN A 121 25.21 9.47 -3.43
N PRO A 122 26.09 10.40 -3.85
CA PRO A 122 26.01 11.82 -3.49
C PRO A 122 24.77 12.49 -4.10
N ASP A 123 24.14 11.88 -5.10
CA ASP A 123 22.95 12.39 -5.80
C ASP A 123 21.64 11.80 -5.27
N LEU A 124 21.68 10.97 -4.24
CA LEU A 124 20.47 10.46 -3.59
C LEU A 124 19.61 11.64 -3.12
N LYS A 125 18.38 11.69 -3.60
CA LYS A 125 17.44 12.80 -3.40
C LYS A 125 16.10 12.36 -2.81
N TRP A 126 15.27 13.32 -2.49
CA TRP A 126 13.93 13.14 -1.97
C TRP A 126 13.05 12.41 -2.99
N GLU A 127 12.35 11.38 -2.52
CA GLU A 127 11.19 10.84 -3.22
C GLU A 127 10.04 11.84 -3.12
N LYS A 128 9.43 12.17 -4.24
CA LYS A 128 8.37 13.20 -4.34
C LYS A 128 7.01 12.58 -4.57
N ASN A 129 6.06 12.93 -3.72
CA ASN A 129 4.65 12.56 -3.85
C ASN A 129 3.86 13.77 -4.31
N GLU A 130 3.51 13.82 -5.59
CA GLU A 130 2.64 14.81 -6.21
C GLU A 130 1.19 14.33 -6.09
N SER A 131 0.33 15.09 -5.42
CA SER A 131 -1.06 14.73 -5.19
C SER A 131 -2.01 15.79 -5.74
N LEU A 132 -2.90 15.41 -6.62
CA LEU A 132 -4.05 16.19 -7.06
C LEU A 132 -5.31 15.54 -6.50
N ASN A 133 -6.14 16.35 -5.86
CA ASN A 133 -7.44 15.94 -5.33
C ASN A 133 -8.51 16.93 -5.81
N VAL A 134 -9.66 16.41 -6.27
CA VAL A 134 -10.83 17.20 -6.67
C VAL A 134 -12.05 16.53 -6.09
N GLY A 135 -12.90 17.29 -5.41
CA GLY A 135 -14.07 16.71 -4.75
C GLY A 135 -15.21 17.68 -4.53
N PHE A 136 -16.33 17.09 -4.15
CA PHE A 136 -17.53 17.80 -3.74
C PHE A 136 -17.95 17.37 -2.34
N ASP A 137 -18.31 18.34 -1.50
CA ASP A 137 -19.05 18.11 -0.27
C ASP A 137 -20.50 18.51 -0.52
N PHE A 138 -21.45 17.68 -0.14
CA PHE A 138 -22.87 17.96 -0.33
C PHE A 138 -23.70 17.63 0.91
N GLY A 139 -24.77 18.39 1.11
CA GLY A 139 -25.81 18.15 2.10
C GLY A 139 -27.17 18.30 1.43
N LEU A 140 -28.07 17.36 1.70
CA LEU A 140 -29.40 17.23 1.09
C LEU A 140 -30.44 16.98 2.18
N LEU A 141 -31.69 17.24 1.86
CA LEU A 141 -32.88 16.88 2.69
C LEU A 141 -32.82 17.50 4.10
N GLY A 142 -32.47 18.78 4.20
CA GLY A 142 -32.35 19.48 5.49
C GLY A 142 -31.23 18.90 6.36
N GLY A 143 -30.11 18.51 5.74
CA GLY A 143 -28.93 17.94 6.40
C GLY A 143 -29.05 16.45 6.79
N ARG A 144 -30.15 15.78 6.40
CA ARG A 144 -30.33 14.34 6.69
C ARG A 144 -29.44 13.42 5.86
N LEU A 145 -29.04 13.85 4.68
CA LEU A 145 -28.06 13.15 3.84
C LEU A 145 -26.88 14.09 3.56
N ASN A 146 -25.71 13.72 4.06
CA ASN A 146 -24.47 14.44 3.82
C ASN A 146 -23.46 13.49 3.20
N GLY A 147 -22.59 14.01 2.34
CA GLY A 147 -21.56 13.18 1.76
C GLY A 147 -20.44 13.95 1.12
N THR A 148 -19.42 13.20 0.77
CA THR A 148 -18.29 13.67 -0.02
C THR A 148 -18.02 12.69 -1.14
N ILE A 149 -17.68 13.21 -2.30
CA ILE A 149 -17.14 12.45 -3.42
C ILE A 149 -15.82 13.09 -3.84
N ASP A 150 -14.75 12.31 -3.84
CA ASP A 150 -13.41 12.77 -4.16
C ASP A 150 -12.81 11.89 -5.28
N TRP A 151 -12.19 12.54 -6.23
CA TRP A 151 -11.27 11.92 -7.17
C TRP A 151 -9.86 12.37 -6.86
N TYR A 152 -8.92 11.44 -6.84
CA TYR A 152 -7.51 11.75 -6.62
C TYR A 152 -6.58 11.12 -7.64
N SER A 153 -5.45 11.78 -7.85
CA SER A 153 -4.31 11.22 -8.59
C SER A 153 -3.03 11.56 -7.83
N ARG A 154 -2.36 10.54 -7.32
CA ARG A 154 -1.07 10.66 -6.64
C ARG A 154 0.01 10.02 -7.49
N THR A 155 1.07 10.78 -7.79
CA THR A 155 2.25 10.29 -8.50
C THR A 155 3.45 10.37 -7.56
N THR A 156 4.06 9.22 -7.27
CA THR A 156 5.32 9.14 -6.55
C THR A 156 6.44 9.03 -7.56
N ARG A 157 7.33 10.03 -7.57
CA ARG A 157 8.49 10.10 -8.45
C ARG A 157 9.78 9.88 -7.68
N ASP A 158 10.81 9.49 -8.40
CA ASP A 158 12.14 9.31 -7.82
C ASP A 158 12.13 8.28 -6.66
N LEU A 159 11.41 7.16 -6.85
CA LEU A 159 11.34 6.07 -5.88
C LEU A 159 12.73 5.65 -5.44
N ILE A 160 12.95 5.55 -4.14
CA ILE A 160 14.23 5.12 -3.58
C ILE A 160 14.24 3.61 -3.50
N SER A 161 15.15 2.99 -4.26
CA SER A 161 15.32 1.53 -4.27
C SER A 161 16.78 1.15 -4.44
N SER A 162 17.08 -0.12 -4.20
CA SER A 162 18.41 -0.69 -4.44
C SER A 162 18.46 -1.32 -5.82
N TYR A 163 19.42 -0.92 -6.63
CA TYR A 163 19.61 -1.41 -7.98
C TYR A 163 20.95 -2.13 -8.11
N ASN A 164 21.03 -3.07 -9.05
CA ASN A 164 22.28 -3.73 -9.38
C ASN A 164 23.29 -2.70 -9.90
N ALA A 165 24.45 -2.67 -9.27
CA ALA A 165 25.51 -1.75 -9.61
C ALA A 165 26.23 -2.19 -10.88
N GLN A 166 26.64 -1.23 -11.72
CA GLN A 166 27.47 -1.50 -12.87
C GLN A 166 28.89 -1.82 -12.41
N GLN A 167 29.27 -3.09 -12.52
CA GLN A 167 30.63 -3.53 -12.22
C GLN A 167 31.48 -3.58 -13.50
N PRO A 168 32.80 -3.29 -13.42
CA PRO A 168 33.62 -3.12 -12.22
C PRO A 168 33.70 -1.69 -11.68
N SER A 169 32.94 -0.72 -12.21
CA SER A 169 33.04 0.68 -11.80
C SER A 169 32.59 0.94 -10.36
N LEU A 170 31.70 0.09 -9.81
CA LEU A 170 31.28 0.13 -8.41
C LEU A 170 31.71 -1.13 -7.69
N ILE A 171 32.22 -0.99 -6.46
CA ILE A 171 32.82 -2.10 -5.71
C ILE A 171 31.78 -3.05 -5.13
N TYR A 172 30.64 -2.49 -4.67
CA TYR A 172 29.55 -3.28 -4.13
C TYR A 172 28.53 -3.60 -5.24
N ASN A 173 27.86 -4.74 -5.14
CA ASN A 173 26.97 -5.25 -6.20
C ASN A 173 25.64 -4.49 -6.32
N THR A 174 25.31 -3.62 -5.36
CA THR A 174 24.10 -2.80 -5.42
C THR A 174 24.40 -1.34 -5.05
N ILE A 175 23.52 -0.43 -5.53
CA ILE A 175 23.53 0.99 -5.18
C ILE A 175 22.12 1.44 -4.86
N THR A 176 21.96 2.23 -3.79
CA THR A 176 20.69 2.89 -3.48
C THR A 176 20.57 4.16 -4.29
N THR A 177 19.53 4.28 -5.08
CA THR A 177 19.31 5.42 -5.98
C THR A 177 17.83 5.71 -6.21
N ASN A 178 17.55 6.84 -6.82
CA ASN A 178 16.20 7.28 -7.15
C ASN A 178 15.85 6.84 -8.58
N VAL A 179 15.03 5.82 -8.71
CA VAL A 179 14.59 5.30 -10.02
C VAL A 179 13.13 4.88 -9.93
N GLY A 180 12.40 5.19 -10.96
CA GLY A 180 11.02 4.76 -11.08
C GLY A 180 9.99 5.79 -10.67
N THR A 181 8.79 5.53 -11.13
CA THR A 181 7.60 6.36 -10.88
C THR A 181 6.39 5.46 -10.74
N MET A 182 5.62 5.70 -9.70
CA MET A 182 4.36 5.01 -9.45
C MET A 182 3.20 5.99 -9.43
N ARG A 183 2.05 5.59 -9.92
CA ARG A 183 0.83 6.39 -9.90
C ARG A 183 -0.32 5.63 -9.28
N ASN A 184 -0.99 6.29 -8.33
CA ASN A 184 -2.23 5.84 -7.72
C ASN A 184 -3.35 6.80 -8.10
N ARG A 185 -4.47 6.27 -8.57
CA ARG A 185 -5.69 7.03 -8.87
C ARG A 185 -6.87 6.35 -8.23
N GLY A 186 -7.83 7.12 -7.82
CA GLY A 186 -9.01 6.52 -7.23
C GLY A 186 -10.18 7.48 -7.10
N ILE A 187 -11.29 6.90 -6.66
CA ILE A 187 -12.51 7.61 -6.28
C ILE A 187 -12.85 7.17 -4.87
N GLU A 188 -13.18 8.13 -4.03
CA GLU A 188 -13.63 7.92 -2.66
C GLU A 188 -15.03 8.54 -2.49
N LEU A 189 -15.91 7.82 -1.83
CA LEU A 189 -17.26 8.24 -1.50
C LEU A 189 -17.49 8.01 -0.01
N ALA A 190 -17.96 9.05 0.68
CA ALA A 190 -18.47 8.93 2.04
C ALA A 190 -19.89 9.51 2.11
N LEU A 191 -20.83 8.75 2.66
CA LEU A 191 -22.21 9.14 2.86
C LEU A 191 -22.59 8.97 4.31
N ASN A 192 -23.25 9.97 4.87
CA ASN A 192 -23.85 9.94 6.20
C ASN A 192 -25.34 10.24 6.05
N ALA A 193 -26.19 9.30 6.44
CA ALA A 193 -27.62 9.42 6.31
C ALA A 193 -28.34 9.25 7.65
N GLU A 194 -29.17 10.22 8.02
CA GLU A 194 -30.19 10.06 9.04
C GLU A 194 -31.47 9.51 8.34
N VAL A 195 -31.49 8.16 8.20
CA VAL A 195 -32.48 7.46 7.38
C VAL A 195 -33.91 7.62 8.00
N VAL A 196 -33.98 7.42 9.32
CA VAL A 196 -35.20 7.59 10.09
C VAL A 196 -34.89 8.38 11.35
N LYS A 197 -35.78 9.34 11.65
CA LYS A 197 -35.76 10.09 12.93
C LYS A 197 -37.19 10.33 13.40
N THR A 198 -37.49 9.76 14.52
CA THR A 198 -38.74 9.99 15.26
C THR A 198 -38.42 10.39 16.70
N LYS A 199 -39.43 10.63 17.52
CA LYS A 199 -39.24 10.98 18.93
C LYS A 199 -38.51 9.89 19.73
N ASP A 200 -38.82 8.62 19.44
CA ASP A 200 -38.32 7.48 20.23
C ASP A 200 -37.35 6.58 19.45
N PHE A 201 -37.29 6.70 18.13
CA PHE A 201 -36.45 5.86 17.28
C PHE A 201 -35.65 6.68 16.27
N SER A 202 -34.36 6.35 16.14
CA SER A 202 -33.50 6.85 15.07
C SER A 202 -32.70 5.73 14.42
N TYR A 203 -32.48 5.86 13.11
CA TYR A 203 -31.58 5.03 12.36
C TYR A 203 -30.65 5.91 11.53
N THR A 204 -29.35 5.77 11.76
CA THR A 204 -28.30 6.42 10.98
C THR A 204 -27.44 5.38 10.29
N ALA A 205 -27.07 5.67 9.04
CA ALA A 205 -26.20 4.84 8.23
C ALA A 205 -25.02 5.68 7.73
N ASN A 206 -23.79 5.18 7.95
CA ASN A 206 -22.58 5.79 7.40
C ASN A 206 -21.95 4.79 6.42
N PHE A 207 -21.87 5.18 5.17
CA PHE A 207 -21.30 4.37 4.09
C PHE A 207 -20.01 5.00 3.59
N THR A 208 -18.99 4.17 3.39
CA THR A 208 -17.73 4.54 2.74
C THR A 208 -17.44 3.58 1.62
N PHE A 209 -16.92 4.11 0.54
CA PHE A 209 -16.48 3.31 -0.61
C PHE A 209 -15.22 3.92 -1.19
N SER A 210 -14.26 3.08 -1.59
CA SER A 210 -13.09 3.49 -2.36
C SER A 210 -12.83 2.53 -3.52
N TYR A 211 -12.45 3.11 -4.65
CA TYR A 211 -11.88 2.44 -5.79
C TYR A 211 -10.45 2.92 -5.97
N GLU A 212 -9.49 2.01 -6.07
CA GLU A 212 -8.07 2.31 -6.18
C GLU A 212 -7.46 1.62 -7.41
N ASN A 213 -6.67 2.36 -8.18
CA ASN A 213 -5.89 1.85 -9.30
C ASN A 213 -4.43 2.28 -9.12
N ASN A 214 -3.59 1.30 -8.82
CA ASN A 214 -2.15 1.45 -8.70
C ASN A 214 -1.49 1.05 -10.01
N LYS A 215 -0.47 1.80 -10.43
CA LYS A 215 0.30 1.50 -11.65
C LYS A 215 1.75 1.96 -11.51
N LEU A 216 2.69 1.05 -11.74
CA LEU A 216 4.08 1.41 -11.95
C LEU A 216 4.22 2.01 -13.35
N THR A 217 4.60 3.28 -13.44
CA THR A 217 4.65 4.00 -14.73
C THR A 217 6.05 4.06 -15.32
N SER A 218 7.08 3.94 -14.48
CA SER A 218 8.47 3.80 -14.90
C SER A 218 9.26 2.98 -13.89
N LEU A 219 10.16 2.15 -14.36
CA LEU A 219 11.14 1.40 -13.57
C LEU A 219 12.59 1.75 -13.98
N SER A 220 12.75 2.77 -14.77
CA SER A 220 14.02 3.17 -15.37
C SER A 220 14.25 4.66 -15.29
N ASN A 221 15.50 5.09 -15.34
CA ASN A 221 15.94 6.46 -15.57
C ASN A 221 17.04 6.47 -16.65
N ASP A 222 17.74 7.58 -16.84
CA ASP A 222 18.77 7.70 -17.90
C ASP A 222 19.97 6.77 -17.66
N VAL A 223 20.27 6.45 -16.41
CA VAL A 223 21.42 5.64 -16.00
C VAL A 223 21.03 4.18 -15.76
N TYR A 224 19.96 3.95 -14.99
CA TYR A 224 19.50 2.63 -14.59
C TYR A 224 18.34 2.19 -15.45
N LYS A 225 18.52 1.11 -16.21
CA LYS A 225 17.50 0.54 -17.08
C LYS A 225 17.10 -0.83 -16.55
N SER A 226 15.81 -0.99 -16.29
CA SER A 226 15.22 -2.28 -15.94
C SER A 226 13.88 -2.44 -16.64
N SER A 227 13.65 -3.59 -17.27
CA SER A 227 12.37 -3.93 -17.85
C SER A 227 11.40 -4.49 -16.83
N TYR A 228 11.93 -5.18 -15.83
CA TYR A 228 11.19 -5.72 -14.68
C TYR A 228 12.14 -6.00 -13.52
N GLU A 229 11.57 -6.22 -12.34
CA GLU A 229 12.27 -6.68 -11.14
C GLU A 229 11.39 -7.72 -10.44
N ASP A 230 11.94 -8.94 -10.27
CA ASP A 230 11.26 -9.99 -9.52
C ASP A 230 11.61 -9.89 -8.04
N GLN A 231 10.59 -9.91 -7.18
CA GLN A 231 10.69 -9.70 -5.75
C GLN A 231 10.03 -10.82 -4.95
N TYR A 232 10.42 -10.93 -3.69
CA TYR A 232 9.90 -11.84 -2.69
C TYR A 232 10.18 -13.32 -3.00
N ASP A 233 11.31 -13.79 -2.50
CA ASP A 233 11.68 -15.20 -2.59
C ASP A 233 10.70 -16.05 -1.77
N LEU A 234 10.10 -17.03 -2.43
CA LEU A 234 9.14 -17.94 -1.81
C LEU A 234 9.86 -18.98 -0.94
N PRO A 235 9.20 -19.47 0.13
CA PRO A 235 9.82 -20.40 1.04
C PRO A 235 10.16 -21.74 0.38
N SER A 236 11.30 -22.34 0.77
CA SER A 236 11.66 -23.73 0.50
C SER A 236 10.79 -24.68 1.36
N PRO A 237 10.55 -25.94 1.00
CA PRO A 237 11.35 -26.80 0.11
C PRO A 237 11.04 -26.62 -1.39
N GLY A 238 11.98 -27.05 -2.20
CA GLY A 238 11.97 -26.76 -3.63
C GLY A 238 12.58 -25.39 -3.91
N ASN A 239 12.41 -24.89 -5.08
CA ASN A 239 12.75 -23.52 -5.48
C ASN A 239 11.57 -22.95 -6.26
N PRO A 240 10.47 -22.59 -5.58
CA PRO A 240 9.25 -22.13 -6.26
C PRO A 240 9.44 -20.78 -6.96
N GLY A 241 10.56 -20.09 -6.73
CA GLY A 241 10.91 -18.83 -7.38
C GLY A 241 10.45 -17.61 -6.60
N LYS A 242 10.22 -16.51 -7.31
CA LYS A 242 9.75 -15.24 -6.75
C LYS A 242 8.28 -15.02 -7.05
N ALA A 243 7.56 -14.42 -6.09
CA ALA A 243 6.10 -14.26 -6.16
C ALA A 243 5.65 -13.05 -6.98
N TYR A 244 6.38 -11.93 -6.88
CA TYR A 244 5.97 -10.66 -7.46
C TYR A 244 6.89 -10.24 -8.59
N ARG A 245 6.30 -9.59 -9.61
CA ARG A 245 7.06 -8.88 -10.64
C ARG A 245 6.64 -7.42 -10.67
N LEU A 246 7.61 -6.55 -10.44
CA LEU A 246 7.50 -5.13 -10.76
C LEU A 246 7.78 -4.94 -12.24
N GLN A 247 6.82 -4.44 -13.00
CA GLN A 247 6.94 -4.16 -14.42
C GLN A 247 6.15 -2.91 -14.78
N GLU A 248 6.68 -2.10 -15.68
CA GLU A 248 5.97 -0.93 -16.17
C GLU A 248 4.61 -1.30 -16.76
N GLY A 249 3.61 -0.52 -16.39
CA GLY A 249 2.23 -0.77 -16.81
C GLY A 249 1.42 -1.64 -15.85
N GLN A 250 2.04 -2.33 -14.91
CA GLN A 250 1.39 -3.22 -13.94
C GLN A 250 1.27 -2.58 -12.54
N PRO A 251 0.31 -3.04 -11.71
CA PRO A 251 0.28 -2.73 -10.28
C PRO A 251 1.49 -3.30 -9.53
N ILE A 252 1.88 -2.66 -8.42
CA ILE A 252 3.09 -3.05 -7.67
C ILE A 252 3.01 -4.41 -6.96
N ALA A 253 1.84 -4.91 -6.66
CA ALA A 253 1.66 -6.21 -5.98
C ALA A 253 1.17 -7.28 -6.96
N SER A 254 1.66 -7.26 -8.20
CA SER A 254 1.28 -8.23 -9.23
C SER A 254 2.01 -9.54 -9.04
N PHE A 255 1.26 -10.60 -8.84
CA PHE A 255 1.78 -11.96 -8.83
C PHE A 255 2.17 -12.38 -10.25
N PHE A 256 3.38 -12.96 -10.38
CA PHE A 256 3.92 -13.37 -11.66
C PHE A 256 4.43 -14.81 -11.61
N GLY A 257 3.72 -15.70 -12.26
CA GLY A 257 3.97 -17.14 -12.20
C GLY A 257 3.30 -17.90 -13.32
N TYR A 258 3.22 -19.21 -13.17
CA TYR A 258 2.56 -20.08 -14.13
C TYR A 258 1.04 -20.09 -13.94
N VAL A 259 0.30 -20.30 -15.02
CA VAL A 259 -1.13 -20.60 -14.93
C VAL A 259 -1.27 -22.11 -14.74
N CYS A 260 -1.86 -22.53 -13.64
CA CYS A 260 -2.11 -23.93 -13.34
C CYS A 260 -3.57 -24.27 -13.64
N ASP A 261 -3.79 -25.19 -14.55
CA ASP A 261 -5.11 -25.71 -14.93
C ASP A 261 -5.51 -26.95 -14.10
N GLY A 262 -4.67 -27.37 -13.13
CA GLY A 262 -4.93 -28.46 -12.19
C GLY A 262 -3.74 -29.37 -11.96
N ILE A 263 -4.02 -30.58 -11.47
CA ILE A 263 -3.04 -31.65 -11.24
C ILE A 263 -3.43 -32.81 -12.15
N ASN A 264 -2.47 -33.33 -12.89
CA ASN A 264 -2.66 -34.50 -13.77
C ASN A 264 -2.95 -35.77 -12.94
N PRO A 265 -3.55 -36.82 -13.53
CA PRO A 265 -3.82 -38.07 -12.83
C PRO A 265 -2.59 -38.77 -12.24
N ASP A 266 -1.40 -38.51 -12.79
CA ASP A 266 -0.11 -39.04 -12.32
C ASP A 266 0.53 -38.17 -11.21
N GLY A 267 -0.10 -37.04 -10.85
CA GLY A 267 0.35 -36.16 -9.80
C GLY A 267 1.27 -35.02 -10.27
N THR A 268 1.51 -34.89 -11.56
CA THR A 268 2.29 -33.80 -12.15
C THR A 268 1.46 -32.53 -12.29
N TRP A 269 2.12 -31.35 -12.36
CA TRP A 269 1.44 -30.07 -12.58
C TRP A 269 0.91 -29.98 -14.03
N ASN A 270 -0.35 -29.62 -14.17
CA ASN A 270 -0.91 -29.22 -15.47
C ASN A 270 -0.76 -27.71 -15.64
N LEU A 271 0.41 -27.29 -16.14
CA LEU A 271 0.72 -25.89 -16.37
C LEU A 271 0.47 -25.53 -17.83
N ARG A 272 -0.10 -24.33 -18.03
CA ARG A 272 -0.46 -23.84 -19.36
C ARG A 272 0.78 -23.40 -20.11
N ASP A 273 0.97 -23.93 -21.30
CA ASP A 273 1.92 -23.45 -22.30
C ASP A 273 1.39 -22.09 -22.86
N ILE A 274 2.16 -21.03 -22.66
CA ILE A 274 1.81 -19.67 -23.09
C ILE A 274 2.62 -19.26 -24.32
N ASP A 275 3.88 -19.70 -24.43
CA ASP A 275 4.75 -19.32 -25.54
C ASP A 275 4.62 -20.25 -26.75
N GLY A 276 3.89 -21.36 -26.63
CA GLY A 276 3.61 -22.33 -27.69
C GLY A 276 4.81 -23.17 -28.11
N LYS A 277 5.83 -23.31 -27.23
CA LYS A 277 7.02 -24.12 -27.47
C LYS A 277 7.02 -25.33 -26.56
N GLU A 278 7.54 -26.45 -27.06
CA GLU A 278 7.64 -27.67 -26.31
C GLU A 278 8.46 -27.51 -25.03
N GLY A 279 7.86 -27.85 -23.88
CA GLY A 279 8.46 -27.85 -22.56
C GLY A 279 8.19 -26.57 -21.78
N LEU A 280 8.18 -26.70 -20.45
CA LEU A 280 7.94 -25.59 -19.52
C LEU A 280 9.17 -24.68 -19.42
N SER A 281 8.99 -23.38 -19.61
CA SER A 281 10.03 -22.38 -19.57
C SER A 281 9.59 -21.13 -18.77
N ASP A 282 10.53 -20.21 -18.50
CA ASP A 282 10.20 -18.92 -17.92
C ASP A 282 9.29 -18.04 -18.81
N ALA A 283 9.21 -18.32 -20.10
CA ALA A 283 8.33 -17.61 -21.03
C ALA A 283 6.84 -17.99 -20.88
N ASP A 284 6.54 -19.10 -20.18
CA ASP A 284 5.18 -19.51 -19.83
C ASP A 284 4.65 -18.83 -18.57
N ARG A 285 5.48 -18.00 -17.92
CA ARG A 285 5.04 -17.21 -16.79
C ARG A 285 4.33 -15.94 -17.23
N THR A 286 3.27 -15.58 -16.51
CA THR A 286 2.47 -14.39 -16.77
C THR A 286 1.95 -13.77 -15.48
N PHE A 287 1.26 -12.62 -15.59
CA PHE A 287 0.56 -12.04 -14.44
C PHE A 287 -0.68 -12.86 -14.10
N ILE A 288 -0.65 -13.50 -12.93
CA ILE A 288 -1.68 -14.46 -12.49
C ILE A 288 -2.63 -13.90 -11.43
N GLY A 289 -2.35 -12.73 -10.89
CA GLY A 289 -3.18 -12.08 -9.88
C GLY A 289 -2.57 -10.80 -9.34
N ASN A 290 -3.26 -10.17 -8.39
CA ASN A 290 -2.79 -8.97 -7.71
C ASN A 290 -3.20 -8.95 -6.23
N GLY A 291 -2.28 -8.62 -5.33
CA GLY A 291 -2.49 -8.57 -3.89
C GLY A 291 -3.16 -7.29 -3.36
N LEU A 292 -3.39 -6.27 -4.20
CA LEU A 292 -4.01 -5.01 -3.77
C LEU A 292 -5.52 -5.04 -4.08
N PRO A 293 -6.41 -4.89 -3.07
CA PRO A 293 -7.84 -4.79 -3.32
C PRO A 293 -8.18 -3.52 -4.08
N LYS A 294 -8.91 -3.66 -5.21
CA LYS A 294 -9.36 -2.51 -6.01
C LYS A 294 -10.54 -1.80 -5.39
N PHE A 295 -11.43 -2.53 -4.70
CA PHE A 295 -12.61 -1.98 -4.09
C PHE A 295 -12.61 -2.25 -2.58
N LYS A 296 -12.93 -1.21 -1.81
CA LYS A 296 -13.14 -1.31 -0.36
C LYS A 296 -14.46 -0.63 -0.02
N ALA A 297 -15.24 -1.24 0.86
CA ALA A 297 -16.51 -0.69 1.33
C ALA A 297 -16.69 -0.89 2.82
N GLY A 298 -17.31 0.09 3.47
CA GLY A 298 -17.69 0.04 4.87
C GLY A 298 -19.12 0.57 5.06
N LEU A 299 -19.90 -0.06 5.92
CA LEU A 299 -21.24 0.40 6.27
C LEU A 299 -21.45 0.25 7.78
N GLN A 300 -21.48 1.39 8.47
CA GLN A 300 -21.87 1.47 9.88
C GLN A 300 -23.37 1.73 9.96
N ASN A 301 -24.08 0.88 10.70
CA ASN A 301 -25.48 1.03 11.00
C ASN A 301 -25.62 1.31 12.49
N THR A 302 -26.42 2.31 12.85
CA THR A 302 -26.69 2.67 14.25
C THR A 302 -28.19 2.92 14.42
N PHE A 303 -28.77 2.18 15.34
CA PHE A 303 -30.19 2.26 15.72
C PHE A 303 -30.28 2.71 17.16
N THR A 304 -31.15 3.65 17.43
CA THR A 304 -31.44 4.07 18.80
C THR A 304 -32.95 3.95 19.01
N TYR A 305 -33.36 3.26 20.07
CA TYR A 305 -34.76 3.17 20.47
C TYR A 305 -34.89 3.48 21.97
N LYS A 306 -35.38 4.66 22.29
CA LYS A 306 -35.44 5.17 23.68
C LYS A 306 -34.09 5.10 24.34
N ASN A 307 -33.90 4.20 25.30
CA ASN A 307 -32.64 4.01 26.05
C ASN A 307 -31.75 2.92 25.46
N PHE A 308 -32.19 2.19 24.44
CA PHE A 308 -31.43 1.17 23.77
C PHE A 308 -30.66 1.77 22.59
N ASP A 309 -29.44 1.34 22.40
CA ASP A 309 -28.65 1.55 21.19
C ASP A 309 -28.14 0.22 20.65
N PHE A 310 -28.23 0.06 19.35
CA PHE A 310 -27.72 -1.10 18.62
C PHE A 310 -26.92 -0.62 17.43
N SER A 311 -25.73 -1.15 17.24
CA SER A 311 -24.94 -0.84 16.06
C SER A 311 -24.17 -2.05 15.55
N PHE A 312 -23.94 -2.07 14.25
CA PHE A 312 -23.04 -3.03 13.62
C PHE A 312 -22.30 -2.41 12.43
N PHE A 313 -21.09 -2.88 12.18
CA PHE A 313 -20.25 -2.45 11.09
C PHE A 313 -19.96 -3.60 10.12
N LEU A 314 -20.28 -3.36 8.85
CA LEU A 314 -19.96 -4.23 7.74
C LEU A 314 -18.73 -3.70 7.03
N ARG A 315 -17.76 -4.57 6.73
CA ARG A 315 -16.58 -4.23 5.96
C ARG A 315 -16.32 -5.26 4.86
N GLY A 316 -16.02 -4.78 3.66
CA GLY A 316 -15.66 -5.62 2.52
C GLY A 316 -14.44 -5.11 1.77
N MET A 317 -13.67 -6.04 1.21
CA MET A 317 -12.61 -5.78 0.24
C MET A 317 -12.78 -6.74 -0.93
N PHE A 318 -12.56 -6.25 -2.15
CA PHE A 318 -12.88 -7.02 -3.36
C PHE A 318 -11.84 -6.77 -4.46
N ASP A 319 -11.78 -7.72 -5.38
CA ASP A 319 -10.92 -7.76 -6.56
C ASP A 319 -9.43 -7.73 -6.20
N TYR A 320 -9.02 -8.74 -5.42
CA TYR A 320 -7.63 -9.02 -5.11
C TYR A 320 -7.43 -10.50 -4.78
N ASP A 321 -6.17 -10.92 -4.82
CA ASP A 321 -5.75 -12.29 -4.56
C ASP A 321 -4.83 -12.35 -3.33
N VAL A 322 -4.84 -13.47 -2.64
CA VAL A 322 -3.99 -13.77 -1.48
C VAL A 322 -3.12 -14.96 -1.81
N LEU A 323 -1.83 -14.85 -1.57
CA LEU A 323 -0.88 -15.94 -1.70
C LEU A 323 -0.95 -16.86 -0.49
N ASN A 324 -1.25 -18.14 -0.72
CA ASN A 324 -1.20 -19.18 0.29
C ASN A 324 0.20 -19.81 0.35
N GLU A 325 1.14 -19.14 1.02
CA GLU A 325 2.50 -19.65 1.22
C GLU A 325 2.53 -20.96 2.02
N GLY A 326 1.57 -21.12 2.94
CA GLY A 326 1.44 -22.36 3.70
C GLY A 326 1.18 -23.56 2.79
N ALA A 327 0.41 -23.37 1.72
CA ALA A 327 0.18 -24.43 0.74
C ALA A 327 1.42 -24.76 -0.09
N ILE A 328 2.28 -23.78 -0.38
CA ILE A 328 3.57 -24.01 -1.04
C ILE A 328 4.47 -24.89 -0.16
N TYR A 329 4.56 -24.56 1.13
CA TYR A 329 5.48 -25.20 2.04
C TYR A 329 4.96 -26.55 2.58
N PHE A 330 3.70 -26.61 2.97
CA PHE A 330 3.09 -27.75 3.66
C PHE A 330 2.03 -28.50 2.83
N GLY A 331 1.74 -28.03 1.62
CA GLY A 331 0.67 -28.55 0.78
C GLY A 331 1.05 -29.72 -0.11
N THR A 332 2.28 -30.22 -0.03
CA THR A 332 2.78 -31.36 -0.81
C THR A 332 3.55 -32.32 0.09
N THR A 333 3.59 -33.59 -0.31
CA THR A 333 4.36 -34.64 0.38
C THR A 333 5.75 -34.86 -0.21
N VAL A 334 6.08 -34.20 -1.32
CA VAL A 334 7.31 -34.45 -2.12
C VAL A 334 8.60 -34.29 -1.31
N ASN A 335 8.62 -33.37 -0.35
CA ASN A 335 9.81 -33.10 0.44
C ASN A 335 9.69 -33.54 1.91
N ILE A 336 8.74 -34.38 2.25
CA ILE A 336 8.46 -34.79 3.64
C ILE A 336 9.68 -35.46 4.28
N ASP A 337 10.39 -36.27 3.52
CA ASP A 337 11.56 -37.01 4.00
C ASP A 337 12.79 -36.14 4.17
N GLN A 338 12.85 -35.02 3.44
CA GLN A 338 13.99 -34.10 3.47
C GLN A 338 13.83 -32.99 4.53
N SER A 339 12.62 -32.52 4.74
CA SER A 339 12.36 -31.37 5.61
C SER A 339 12.07 -31.78 7.06
N GLY A 340 11.66 -33.03 7.33
CA GLY A 340 11.25 -33.49 8.65
C GLY A 340 10.05 -32.73 9.22
N THR A 341 9.31 -32.00 8.38
CA THR A 341 8.16 -31.19 8.76
C THR A 341 6.84 -31.90 8.49
N ASN A 342 5.82 -31.60 9.29
CA ASN A 342 4.47 -32.08 9.02
C ASN A 342 3.90 -31.38 7.77
N VAL A 343 2.99 -32.07 7.08
CA VAL A 343 2.24 -31.53 5.94
C VAL A 343 0.77 -31.34 6.30
N TYR A 344 0.07 -30.52 5.53
CA TYR A 344 -1.37 -30.37 5.68
C TYR A 344 -2.10 -31.69 5.34
N LYS A 345 -3.21 -31.94 6.01
CA LYS A 345 -4.04 -33.13 5.75
C LYS A 345 -4.44 -33.24 4.28
N ASP A 346 -4.64 -32.14 3.62
CA ASP A 346 -5.04 -32.10 2.20
C ASP A 346 -3.87 -32.40 1.25
N ALA A 347 -2.61 -32.26 1.69
CA ALA A 347 -1.44 -32.69 0.94
C ALA A 347 -1.44 -34.20 0.69
N LEU A 348 -2.05 -35.00 1.59
CA LEU A 348 -2.21 -36.41 1.41
C LEU A 348 -3.27 -36.79 0.37
N LYS A 349 -4.12 -35.86 -0.01
CA LYS A 349 -5.23 -36.07 -0.96
C LYS A 349 -4.92 -35.58 -2.37
N ASN A 350 -4.11 -34.52 -2.51
CA ASN A 350 -3.85 -33.87 -3.79
C ASN A 350 -2.94 -34.69 -4.72
N LYS A 351 -2.24 -35.69 -4.17
CA LYS A 351 -1.38 -36.61 -4.92
C LYS A 351 -0.27 -35.95 -5.75
N VAL A 352 0.12 -34.74 -5.41
CA VAL A 352 1.21 -34.03 -6.10
C VAL A 352 2.52 -34.80 -5.93
N THR A 353 3.20 -35.09 -7.04
CA THR A 353 4.46 -35.84 -7.10
C THR A 353 5.66 -34.95 -7.48
N GLU A 354 5.43 -33.70 -7.84
CA GLU A 354 6.44 -32.74 -8.26
C GLU A 354 6.71 -31.65 -7.22
N GLN A 355 7.89 -31.04 -7.32
CA GLN A 355 8.25 -29.87 -6.49
C GLN A 355 7.26 -28.73 -6.70
N PRO A 356 6.99 -27.92 -5.66
CA PRO A 356 6.17 -26.73 -5.79
C PRO A 356 6.77 -25.77 -6.81
N LEU A 357 5.93 -25.35 -7.79
CA LEU A 357 6.23 -24.27 -8.71
C LEU A 357 5.20 -23.15 -8.48
N PHE A 358 5.68 -21.90 -8.37
CA PHE A 358 4.76 -20.79 -8.13
C PHE A 358 3.81 -20.59 -9.31
N SER A 359 2.54 -20.78 -9.03
CA SER A 359 1.46 -20.76 -10.02
C SER A 359 0.15 -20.25 -9.44
N SER A 360 -0.84 -20.06 -10.29
CA SER A 360 -2.19 -19.67 -9.88
C SER A 360 -2.85 -20.66 -8.92
N TYR A 361 -2.34 -21.90 -8.79
CA TYR A 361 -2.80 -22.88 -7.82
C TYR A 361 -2.70 -22.41 -6.37
N TYR A 362 -1.69 -21.60 -6.06
CA TYR A 362 -1.42 -21.09 -4.71
C TYR A 362 -2.06 -19.72 -4.44
N LEU A 363 -2.85 -19.17 -5.40
CA LEU A 363 -3.57 -17.94 -5.23
C LEU A 363 -5.02 -18.19 -4.87
N GLU A 364 -5.47 -17.55 -3.81
CA GLU A 364 -6.84 -17.58 -3.34
C GLU A 364 -7.51 -16.23 -3.56
N LYS A 365 -8.82 -16.20 -3.86
CA LYS A 365 -9.57 -14.95 -3.93
C LYS A 365 -9.71 -14.36 -2.54
N GLY A 366 -9.12 -13.16 -2.34
CA GLY A 366 -9.14 -12.44 -1.07
C GLY A 366 -10.46 -11.73 -0.76
N ASN A 367 -11.46 -11.82 -1.65
CA ASN A 367 -12.74 -11.13 -1.52
C ASN A 367 -13.46 -11.53 -0.23
N PHE A 368 -13.89 -10.54 0.54
CA PHE A 368 -14.69 -10.80 1.72
C PHE A 368 -15.69 -9.68 2.01
N LEU A 369 -16.77 -10.06 2.69
CA LEU A 369 -17.68 -9.17 3.40
C LEU A 369 -17.89 -9.75 4.80
N LYS A 370 -17.59 -8.96 5.83
CA LYS A 370 -17.71 -9.41 7.23
C LYS A 370 -18.39 -8.37 8.11
N ILE A 371 -19.00 -8.86 9.18
CA ILE A 371 -19.42 -8.04 10.31
C ILE A 371 -18.20 -7.91 11.23
N ASP A 372 -17.69 -6.69 11.37
CA ASP A 372 -16.47 -6.41 12.13
C ASP A 372 -16.77 -6.09 13.61
N ASN A 373 -17.88 -5.47 13.86
CA ASN A 373 -18.31 -5.08 15.20
C ASN A 373 -19.84 -5.15 15.33
N VAL A 374 -20.32 -5.61 16.48
CA VAL A 374 -21.73 -5.55 16.88
C VAL A 374 -21.79 -5.09 18.33
N THR A 375 -22.56 -4.04 18.57
CA THR A 375 -22.71 -3.46 19.90
C THR A 375 -24.19 -3.32 20.23
N LEU A 376 -24.58 -3.75 21.43
CA LEU A 376 -25.89 -3.49 22.02
C LEU A 376 -25.68 -2.80 23.35
N GLY A 377 -26.28 -1.64 23.52
CA GLY A 377 -26.18 -0.83 24.73
C GLY A 377 -27.55 -0.49 25.30
N TYR A 378 -27.56 -0.26 26.61
CA TYR A 378 -28.71 0.29 27.30
C TYR A 378 -28.26 1.38 28.26
N THR A 379 -28.88 2.55 28.22
CA THR A 379 -28.57 3.69 29.07
C THR A 379 -29.56 3.78 30.22
N PHE A 380 -29.08 3.56 31.45
CA PHE A 380 -29.81 3.79 32.68
C PHE A 380 -29.80 5.28 33.03
N ASN A 381 -30.96 5.90 33.20
CA ASN A 381 -31.08 7.30 33.57
C ASN A 381 -31.51 7.42 35.04
N PHE A 382 -30.65 7.96 35.89
CA PHE A 382 -30.86 8.16 37.31
C PHE A 382 -31.23 9.61 37.61
N LYS A 383 -32.56 9.94 37.58
CA LYS A 383 -33.04 11.33 37.71
C LYS A 383 -32.68 12.00 39.02
N ASN A 384 -32.53 11.23 40.13
CA ASN A 384 -32.37 11.74 41.50
C ASN A 384 -30.97 11.40 42.12
N ASN A 385 -30.03 10.92 41.34
CA ASN A 385 -28.71 10.59 41.86
C ASN A 385 -27.75 11.79 41.72
N LYS A 386 -27.13 12.18 42.84
CA LYS A 386 -26.20 13.32 42.89
C LYS A 386 -24.87 13.04 42.16
N TYR A 387 -24.47 11.78 42.09
CA TYR A 387 -23.12 11.37 41.63
C TYR A 387 -23.12 10.73 40.22
N VAL A 388 -24.19 10.01 39.87
CA VAL A 388 -24.29 9.30 38.61
C VAL A 388 -25.63 9.66 37.95
N ARG A 389 -25.59 10.39 36.84
CA ARG A 389 -26.79 10.74 36.07
C ARG A 389 -27.15 9.69 35.04
N ASN A 390 -26.16 9.17 34.34
CA ASN A 390 -26.32 8.16 33.31
C ASN A 390 -25.27 7.06 33.49
N LEU A 391 -25.65 5.81 33.24
CA LEU A 391 -24.77 4.63 33.18
C LEU A 391 -25.15 3.83 31.93
N ARG A 392 -24.14 3.51 31.08
CA ARG A 392 -24.33 2.70 29.86
C ARG A 392 -23.46 1.44 29.95
#